data_58f64340ec90a440fa48aff7a639dbc8
#
_entry.id   58f64340ec90a440fa48aff7a639dbc8
#
_cell.length_a   1.000
_cell.length_b   1.000
_cell.length_c   1.000
_cell.angle_alpha   90.00
_cell.angle_beta   90.00
_cell.angle_gamma   90.00
#
_symmetry.space_group_name_H-M   'P 1'
#
loop_
_entity.id
_entity.type
_entity.pdbx_description
1 polymer ?
#
loop_
_entity_poly.entity_id
_entity_poly.type
_entity_poly.pdbx_seq_one_letter_code
_entity_poly.pdbx_strand_id
1 'polypeptide(L)'
;MSSVFEVYRPYLDGLYLNHGYHFFAPEPGPSHLIRYELAFADGSQKTGLFPHKTEHQPRLLYHRHFMLSEHASQFAEPGTPPELLQAFSRSYSAHLLTEHHAQQVKLILVRHLFPQPEQVLAGMTLTDKSLYFERPLGTFRADGTADFPATINPAGGSPAIAETAERLPERPASRR
;
A
#
# COMPACT_ATOMS: atom_id res chain seq x y z
N MET A 1 20.83 34.63 -7.93
CA MET A 1 19.93 34.27 -6.80
C MET A 1 20.15 32.85 -6.21
N SER A 2 21.02 32.04 -6.78
CA SER A 2 21.37 30.68 -6.27
C SER A 2 22.19 30.64 -4.98
N SER A 3 22.92 31.72 -4.67
CA SER A 3 23.90 31.78 -3.57
C SER A 3 23.27 31.69 -2.16
N VAL A 4 22.09 32.24 -1.95
CA VAL A 4 21.44 32.25 -0.62
C VAL A 4 20.88 30.84 -0.30
N PHE A 5 20.36 30.15 -1.29
CA PHE A 5 19.83 28.79 -1.12
C PHE A 5 20.93 27.79 -0.74
N GLU A 6 22.11 27.90 -1.34
CA GLU A 6 23.26 27.04 -1.05
C GLU A 6 23.72 27.16 0.40
N VAL A 7 23.66 28.35 0.99
CA VAL A 7 24.04 28.59 2.41
C VAL A 7 23.05 27.92 3.37
N TYR A 8 21.75 27.92 3.03
CA TYR A 8 20.71 27.33 3.89
C TYR A 8 20.45 25.85 3.62
N ARG A 9 20.96 25.31 2.51
CA ARG A 9 20.73 23.93 2.11
C ARG A 9 21.07 22.90 3.19
N PRO A 10 22.23 22.93 3.88
CA PRO A 10 22.52 21.96 4.95
C PRO A 10 21.53 22.00 6.11
N TYR A 11 21.02 23.20 6.41
CA TYR A 11 20.00 23.37 7.43
C TYR A 11 18.64 22.81 6.99
N LEU A 12 18.25 23.08 5.75
CA LEU A 12 16.99 22.58 5.17
C LEU A 12 17.02 21.06 5.03
N ASP A 13 18.15 20.48 4.62
CA ASP A 13 18.31 19.03 4.49
C ASP A 13 18.36 18.35 5.87
N GLY A 14 19.04 18.95 6.85
CA GLY A 14 19.11 18.43 8.22
C GLY A 14 17.78 18.44 8.96
N LEU A 15 16.91 19.39 8.67
CA LEU A 15 15.57 19.50 9.24
C LEU A 15 14.48 18.86 8.36
N TYR A 16 14.85 18.20 7.26
CA TYR A 16 13.89 17.62 6.30
C TYR A 16 12.92 18.66 5.70
N LEU A 17 13.29 19.92 5.63
CA LEU A 17 12.46 21.00 5.08
C LEU A 17 12.59 21.15 3.56
N ASN A 18 13.61 20.53 2.97
CA ASN A 18 13.85 20.55 1.51
C ASN A 18 13.10 19.46 0.74
N HIS A 19 12.20 18.75 1.39
CA HIS A 19 11.30 17.82 0.73
C HIS A 19 10.20 18.65 0.07
N GLY A 20 10.16 18.63 -1.27
CA GLY A 20 9.06 19.23 -2.00
C GLY A 20 7.74 18.65 -1.49
N TYR A 21 6.92 19.50 -0.90
CA TYR A 21 5.57 19.14 -0.49
C TYR A 21 4.73 18.93 -1.76
N HIS A 22 4.86 17.78 -2.38
CA HIS A 22 4.00 17.37 -3.49
C HIS A 22 2.57 17.00 -3.03
N PHE A 23 2.26 17.20 -1.75
CA PHE A 23 0.95 16.94 -1.16
C PHE A 23 -0.20 17.75 -1.77
N PHE A 24 0.11 18.83 -2.45
CA PHE A 24 -0.87 19.71 -3.09
C PHE A 24 -0.74 19.71 -4.62
N ALA A 25 -0.11 18.69 -5.18
CA ALA A 25 -0.17 18.50 -6.62
C ALA A 25 -1.64 18.34 -7.04
N PRO A 26 -2.05 18.86 -8.21
CA PRO A 26 -3.45 18.84 -8.64
C PRO A 26 -4.05 17.41 -8.77
N GLU A 27 -3.23 16.40 -8.75
CA GLU A 27 -3.61 15.00 -8.80
C GLU A 27 -2.92 14.24 -7.65
N PRO A 28 -3.52 14.16 -6.46
CA PRO A 28 -3.01 13.30 -5.42
C PRO A 28 -3.07 11.85 -5.90
N GLY A 29 -1.95 11.15 -5.81
CA GLY A 29 -1.88 9.72 -6.16
C GLY A 29 -2.81 8.88 -5.27
N PRO A 30 -3.08 7.63 -5.66
CA PRO A 30 -3.85 6.71 -4.83
C PRO A 30 -3.16 6.48 -3.49
N SER A 31 -3.93 6.27 -2.44
CA SER A 31 -3.39 5.84 -1.16
C SER A 31 -3.32 4.32 -1.09
N HIS A 32 -2.33 3.80 -0.38
CA HIS A 32 -2.12 2.38 -0.22
C HIS A 32 -2.28 1.98 1.25
N LEU A 33 -2.98 0.87 1.46
CA LEU A 33 -3.25 0.29 2.77
C LEU A 33 -2.90 -1.20 2.72
N ILE A 34 -2.58 -1.79 3.87
CA ILE A 34 -2.44 -3.24 3.98
C ILE A 34 -3.54 -3.74 4.90
N ARG A 35 -4.41 -4.61 4.37
CA ARG A 35 -5.36 -5.37 5.17
C ARG A 35 -4.73 -6.71 5.54
N TYR A 36 -4.90 -7.12 6.78
CA TYR A 36 -4.49 -8.42 7.23
C TYR A 36 -5.65 -9.18 7.87
N GLU A 37 -5.68 -10.48 7.66
CA GLU A 37 -6.66 -11.40 8.20
C GLU A 37 -5.91 -12.45 9.02
N LEU A 38 -6.08 -12.43 10.34
CA LEU A 38 -5.46 -13.36 11.27
C LEU A 38 -6.39 -14.53 11.55
N ALA A 39 -5.85 -15.75 11.61
CA ALA A 39 -6.55 -16.92 12.06
C ALA A 39 -5.84 -17.50 13.29
N PHE A 40 -6.59 -17.80 14.34
CA PHE A 40 -6.10 -18.29 15.61
C PHE A 40 -6.35 -19.80 15.79
N ALA A 41 -5.69 -20.40 16.78
CA ALA A 41 -5.80 -21.83 17.09
C ALA A 41 -7.22 -22.27 17.48
N ASP A 42 -7.98 -21.38 18.08
CA ASP A 42 -9.36 -21.60 18.51
C ASP A 42 -10.39 -21.48 17.36
N GLY A 43 -9.91 -21.24 16.12
CA GLY A 43 -10.76 -21.02 14.96
C GLY A 43 -11.30 -19.59 14.81
N SER A 44 -11.01 -18.70 15.76
CA SER A 44 -11.39 -17.30 15.67
C SER A 44 -10.59 -16.59 14.58
N GLN A 45 -11.14 -15.48 14.06
CA GLN A 45 -10.51 -14.65 13.07
C GLN A 45 -10.55 -13.18 13.49
N LYS A 46 -9.50 -12.44 13.15
CA LYS A 46 -9.41 -10.99 13.35
C LYS A 46 -8.93 -10.35 12.07
N THR A 47 -9.63 -9.31 11.63
CA THR A 47 -9.19 -8.48 10.50
C THR A 47 -8.72 -7.13 11.01
N GLY A 48 -7.60 -6.66 10.46
CA GLY A 48 -7.08 -5.33 10.73
C GLY A 48 -6.68 -4.62 9.45
N LEU A 49 -6.53 -3.31 9.56
CA LEU A 49 -6.12 -2.43 8.49
C LEU A 49 -4.93 -1.58 8.95
N PHE A 50 -4.02 -1.34 8.06
CA PHE A 50 -2.75 -0.69 8.34
C PHE A 50 -2.42 0.29 7.20
N PRO A 51 -2.13 1.58 7.52
CA PRO A 51 -2.23 2.20 8.83
C PRO A 51 -3.68 2.40 9.31
N HIS A 52 -3.89 2.42 10.62
CA HIS A 52 -5.18 2.69 11.24
C HIS A 52 -5.11 3.92 12.13
N LYS A 53 -6.02 4.91 11.94
CA LYS A 53 -5.92 6.23 12.57
C LYS A 53 -6.01 6.21 14.09
N THR A 54 -6.81 5.32 14.66
CA THR A 54 -7.03 5.26 16.11
C THR A 54 -6.03 4.35 16.81
N GLU A 55 -5.58 3.28 16.16
CA GLU A 55 -4.66 2.29 16.75
C GLU A 55 -3.20 2.74 16.67
N HIS A 56 -2.82 3.48 15.61
CA HIS A 56 -1.44 3.94 15.41
C HIS A 56 -1.27 5.39 15.88
N GLN A 57 -1.33 5.57 17.20
CA GLN A 57 -1.03 6.86 17.85
C GLN A 57 0.33 6.77 18.56
N PRO A 58 1.13 7.84 18.61
CA PRO A 58 0.90 9.18 18.07
C PRO A 58 1.07 9.26 16.53
N ARG A 59 0.77 10.43 15.95
CA ARG A 59 0.83 10.69 14.49
C ARG A 59 2.10 10.19 13.80
N LEU A 60 3.24 10.22 14.49
CA LEU A 60 4.52 9.73 13.94
C LEU A 60 4.46 8.23 13.67
N LEU A 61 3.82 7.45 14.54
CA LEU A 61 3.63 6.01 14.35
C LEU A 61 2.73 5.75 13.14
N TYR A 62 1.61 6.47 13.04
CA TYR A 62 0.74 6.41 11.87
C TYR A 62 1.51 6.69 10.57
N HIS A 63 2.35 7.73 10.57
CA HIS A 63 3.14 8.09 9.38
C HIS A 63 4.14 7.00 9.00
N ARG A 64 4.82 6.39 9.96
CA ARG A 64 5.72 5.25 9.69
C ARG A 64 4.98 4.08 9.06
N HIS A 65 3.82 3.75 9.57
CA HIS A 65 2.98 2.70 9.03
C HIS A 65 2.45 3.04 7.63
N PHE A 66 2.11 4.30 7.40
CA PHE A 66 1.74 4.79 6.08
C PHE A 66 2.89 4.60 5.08
N MET A 67 4.10 4.98 5.43
CA MET A 67 5.28 4.78 4.58
C MET A 67 5.53 3.30 4.26
N LEU A 68 5.27 2.39 5.20
CA LEU A 68 5.40 0.96 4.94
C LEU A 68 4.39 0.46 3.90
N SER A 69 3.14 0.94 3.92
CA SER A 69 2.15 0.57 2.90
C SER A 69 2.50 1.14 1.51
N GLU A 70 3.07 2.34 1.45
CA GLU A 70 3.57 2.92 0.21
C GLU A 70 4.77 2.13 -0.34
N HIS A 71 5.71 1.69 0.50
CA HIS A 71 6.82 0.83 0.07
C HIS A 71 6.31 -0.54 -0.42
N ALA A 72 5.33 -1.14 0.23
CA ALA A 72 4.71 -2.37 -0.25
C ALA A 72 4.12 -2.21 -1.65
N SER A 73 3.48 -1.07 -1.91
CA SER A 73 2.97 -0.72 -3.24
C SER A 73 4.09 -0.58 -4.27
N GLN A 74 5.18 0.12 -3.94
CA GLN A 74 6.34 0.26 -4.82
C GLN A 74 6.98 -1.09 -5.15
N PHE A 75 7.10 -2.00 -4.17
CA PHE A 75 7.61 -3.36 -4.41
C PHE A 75 6.65 -4.21 -5.24
N ALA A 76 5.37 -3.86 -5.28
CA ALA A 76 4.36 -4.54 -6.07
C ALA A 76 4.27 -4.02 -7.52
N GLU A 77 4.99 -2.96 -7.89
CA GLU A 77 4.98 -2.40 -9.24
C GLU A 77 5.66 -3.35 -10.26
N PRO A 78 5.18 -3.37 -11.52
CA PRO A 78 5.81 -4.11 -12.60
C PRO A 78 7.28 -3.70 -12.78
N GLY A 79 8.16 -4.71 -12.91
CA GLY A 79 9.60 -4.48 -13.08
C GLY A 79 10.40 -4.45 -11.79
N THR A 80 9.76 -4.43 -10.63
CA THR A 80 10.43 -4.61 -9.34
C THR A 80 10.71 -6.10 -9.10
N PRO A 81 11.92 -6.48 -8.62
CA PRO A 81 12.22 -7.87 -8.29
C PRO A 81 11.21 -8.43 -7.28
N PRO A 82 10.56 -9.58 -7.57
CA PRO A 82 9.51 -10.12 -6.71
C PRO A 82 10.03 -10.51 -5.31
N GLU A 83 11.34 -10.75 -5.18
CA GLU A 83 12.00 -11.08 -3.91
C GLU A 83 11.86 -9.96 -2.88
N LEU A 84 11.83 -8.70 -3.30
CA LEU A 84 11.65 -7.56 -2.41
C LEU A 84 10.26 -7.57 -1.77
N LEU A 85 9.23 -7.78 -2.57
CA LEU A 85 7.86 -7.89 -2.06
C LEU A 85 7.68 -9.13 -1.19
N GLN A 86 8.30 -10.25 -1.55
CA GLN A 86 8.27 -11.48 -0.76
C GLN A 86 8.98 -11.29 0.59
N ALA A 87 10.17 -10.69 0.59
CA ALA A 87 10.94 -10.41 1.82
C ALA A 87 10.17 -9.47 2.75
N PHE A 88 9.61 -8.40 2.19
CA PHE A 88 8.74 -7.47 2.92
C PHE A 88 7.54 -8.21 3.55
N SER A 89 6.81 -8.98 2.74
CA SER A 89 5.60 -9.68 3.18
C SER A 89 5.91 -10.72 4.26
N ARG A 90 7.04 -11.45 4.14
CA ARG A 90 7.49 -12.39 5.18
C ARG A 90 7.84 -11.69 6.49
N SER A 91 8.61 -10.60 6.43
CA SER A 91 9.01 -9.85 7.62
C SER A 91 7.80 -9.28 8.34
N TYR A 92 6.87 -8.69 7.59
CA TYR A 92 5.68 -8.09 8.15
C TYR A 92 4.71 -9.12 8.74
N SER A 93 4.52 -10.24 8.05
CA SER A 93 3.69 -11.34 8.54
C SER A 93 4.26 -11.99 9.81
N ALA A 94 5.57 -12.17 9.89
CA ALA A 94 6.23 -12.71 11.08
C ALA A 94 6.00 -11.82 12.32
N HIS A 95 6.06 -10.49 12.13
CA HIS A 95 5.73 -9.53 13.18
C HIS A 95 4.29 -9.68 13.66
N LEU A 96 3.31 -9.68 12.74
CA LEU A 96 1.89 -9.83 13.07
C LEU A 96 1.57 -11.16 13.76
N LEU A 97 2.14 -12.27 13.28
CA LEU A 97 1.97 -13.58 13.88
C LEU A 97 2.49 -13.62 15.32
N THR A 98 3.64 -12.98 15.57
CA THR A 98 4.26 -12.92 16.92
C THR A 98 3.47 -11.99 17.83
N GLU A 99 3.11 -10.79 17.37
CA GLU A 99 2.41 -9.79 18.17
C GLU A 99 1.01 -10.25 18.59
N HIS A 100 0.31 -10.91 17.69
CA HIS A 100 -1.06 -11.36 17.93
C HIS A 100 -1.18 -12.83 18.38
N HIS A 101 -0.07 -13.57 18.45
CA HIS A 101 -0.07 -15.00 18.72
C HIS A 101 -0.99 -15.81 17.78
N ALA A 102 -1.05 -15.38 16.51
CA ALA A 102 -1.88 -16.01 15.49
C ALA A 102 -1.16 -17.20 14.83
N GLN A 103 -1.92 -18.16 14.32
CA GLN A 103 -1.36 -19.30 13.58
C GLN A 103 -1.14 -18.99 12.10
N GLN A 104 -1.98 -18.12 11.55
CA GLN A 104 -1.91 -17.76 10.15
C GLN A 104 -2.29 -16.30 9.96
N VAL A 105 -1.65 -15.66 8.99
CA VAL A 105 -1.99 -14.32 8.51
C VAL A 105 -2.06 -14.31 6.99
N LYS A 106 -3.10 -13.68 6.44
CA LYS A 106 -3.22 -13.35 5.04
C LYS A 106 -3.03 -11.85 4.88
N LEU A 107 -2.13 -11.44 3.99
CA LEU A 107 -1.85 -10.03 3.67
C LEU A 107 -2.46 -9.65 2.32
N ILE A 108 -3.08 -8.49 2.27
CA ILE A 108 -3.75 -7.94 1.09
C ILE A 108 -3.37 -6.47 0.97
N LEU A 109 -2.74 -6.11 -0.15
CA LEU A 109 -2.51 -4.71 -0.50
C LEU A 109 -3.80 -4.12 -1.05
N VAL A 110 -4.24 -3.01 -0.46
CA VAL A 110 -5.45 -2.29 -0.86
C VAL A 110 -5.05 -0.95 -1.42
N ARG A 111 -5.37 -0.71 -2.69
CA ARG A 111 -5.19 0.57 -3.36
C ARG A 111 -6.52 1.31 -3.35
N HIS A 112 -6.53 2.51 -2.77
CA HIS A 112 -7.70 3.36 -2.72
C HIS A 112 -7.51 4.54 -3.67
N LEU A 113 -8.37 4.62 -4.68
CA LEU A 113 -8.39 5.70 -5.65
C LEU A 113 -9.25 6.85 -5.14
N PHE A 114 -8.95 8.06 -5.60
CA PHE A 114 -9.84 9.20 -5.43
C PHE A 114 -10.86 9.23 -6.57
N PRO A 115 -12.13 9.54 -6.28
CA PRO A 115 -13.13 9.72 -7.31
C PRO A 115 -12.78 10.97 -8.14
N GLN A 116 -13.08 10.92 -9.43
CA GLN A 116 -12.96 12.07 -10.29
C GLN A 116 -14.01 13.13 -9.95
N PRO A 117 -13.78 14.43 -10.24
CA PRO A 117 -14.74 15.48 -9.92
C PRO A 117 -16.15 15.22 -10.43
N GLU A 118 -16.26 14.65 -11.62
CA GLU A 118 -17.55 14.30 -12.25
C GLU A 118 -18.28 13.20 -11.48
N GLN A 119 -17.53 12.23 -10.92
CA GLN A 119 -18.08 11.15 -10.10
C GLN A 119 -18.58 11.68 -8.75
N VAL A 120 -17.86 12.64 -8.16
CA VAL A 120 -18.29 13.31 -6.93
C VAL A 120 -19.57 14.10 -7.17
N LEU A 121 -19.66 14.83 -8.30
CA LEU A 121 -20.87 15.55 -8.68
C LEU A 121 -22.06 14.60 -8.94
N ALA A 122 -21.77 13.38 -9.40
CA ALA A 122 -22.76 12.32 -9.56
C ALA A 122 -23.14 11.61 -8.23
N GLY A 123 -22.58 12.03 -7.08
CA GLY A 123 -22.90 11.51 -5.76
C GLY A 123 -21.99 10.39 -5.26
N MET A 124 -20.88 10.09 -5.97
CA MET A 124 -19.89 9.11 -5.47
C MET A 124 -19.18 9.64 -4.24
N THR A 125 -19.01 8.80 -3.23
CA THR A 125 -18.31 9.13 -1.99
C THR A 125 -16.96 8.43 -1.90
N LEU A 126 -16.05 8.93 -1.06
CA LEU A 126 -14.74 8.31 -0.81
C LEU A 126 -14.81 6.88 -0.25
N THR A 127 -15.97 6.49 0.29
CA THR A 127 -16.19 5.16 0.87
C THR A 127 -16.78 4.17 -0.13
N ASP A 128 -16.97 4.58 -1.38
CA ASP A 128 -17.52 3.71 -2.42
C ASP A 128 -16.57 2.54 -2.70
N LYS A 129 -17.12 1.33 -2.71
CA LYS A 129 -16.35 0.10 -2.89
C LYS A 129 -15.65 0.01 -4.25
N SER A 130 -16.16 0.68 -5.26
CA SER A 130 -15.56 0.75 -6.59
C SER A 130 -14.20 1.46 -6.63
N LEU A 131 -13.85 2.23 -5.58
CA LEU A 131 -12.58 2.93 -5.45
C LEU A 131 -11.48 2.07 -4.82
N TYR A 132 -11.80 0.88 -4.32
CA TYR A 132 -10.87 0.00 -3.63
C TYR A 132 -10.49 -1.19 -4.50
N PHE A 133 -9.19 -1.32 -4.76
CA PHE A 133 -8.61 -2.43 -5.52
C PHE A 133 -7.74 -3.27 -4.60
N GLU A 134 -7.98 -4.55 -4.56
CA GLU A 134 -7.33 -5.49 -3.66
C GLU A 134 -6.37 -6.40 -4.43
N ARG A 135 -5.14 -6.52 -3.92
CA ARG A 135 -4.13 -7.43 -4.43
C ARG A 135 -3.61 -8.32 -3.29
N PRO A 136 -3.84 -9.63 -3.32
CA PRO A 136 -3.27 -10.51 -2.30
C PRO A 136 -1.74 -10.53 -2.38
N LEU A 137 -1.09 -10.43 -1.23
CA LEU A 137 0.37 -10.50 -1.08
C LEU A 137 0.85 -11.89 -0.68
N GLY A 138 0.00 -12.69 -0.04
CA GLY A 138 0.29 -14.05 0.38
C GLY A 138 -0.39 -14.46 1.68
N THR A 139 -0.26 -15.74 1.99
CA THR A 139 -0.69 -16.34 3.25
C THR A 139 0.53 -16.93 3.95
N PHE A 140 0.68 -16.60 5.23
CA PHE A 140 1.87 -16.95 6.01
C PHE A 140 1.43 -17.67 7.29
N ARG A 141 2.19 -18.66 7.72
CA ARG A 141 1.90 -19.45 8.92
C ARG A 141 3.01 -19.33 9.96
N ALA A 142 2.66 -19.60 11.20
CA ALA A 142 3.59 -19.54 12.32
C ALA A 142 4.74 -20.57 12.21
N ASP A 143 4.57 -21.63 11.44
CA ASP A 143 5.61 -22.63 11.14
C ASP A 143 6.66 -22.13 10.12
N GLY A 144 6.55 -20.89 9.62
CA GLY A 144 7.43 -20.29 8.62
C GLY A 144 7.03 -20.57 7.17
N THR A 145 6.00 -21.38 6.94
CA THR A 145 5.49 -21.63 5.58
C THR A 145 4.82 -20.38 5.02
N ALA A 146 5.02 -20.16 3.73
CA ALA A 146 4.43 -19.02 3.02
C ALA A 146 3.90 -19.46 1.66
N ASP A 147 2.69 -19.05 1.36
CA ASP A 147 2.01 -19.27 0.09
C ASP A 147 1.83 -17.93 -0.61
N PHE A 148 2.54 -17.74 -1.73
CA PHE A 148 2.48 -16.53 -2.53
C PHE A 148 1.57 -16.74 -3.73
N PRO A 149 0.73 -15.75 -4.09
CA PRO A 149 -0.07 -15.81 -5.32
C PRO A 149 0.85 -15.90 -6.55
N ALA A 150 0.38 -16.54 -7.60
CA ALA A 150 1.15 -16.79 -8.83
C ALA A 150 1.73 -15.53 -9.47
N THR A 151 1.08 -14.39 -9.31
CA THR A 151 1.55 -13.07 -9.75
C THR A 151 2.82 -12.56 -9.04
N ILE A 152 3.14 -13.12 -7.87
CA ILE A 152 4.33 -12.77 -7.10
C ILE A 152 5.40 -13.86 -7.23
N ASN A 153 5.04 -15.03 -7.73
CA ASN A 153 5.93 -16.16 -7.91
C ASN A 153 6.16 -16.43 -9.41
N PRO A 154 7.24 -15.89 -10.01
CA PRO A 154 7.50 -16.04 -11.44
C PRO A 154 7.81 -17.49 -11.88
N ALA A 155 8.04 -18.41 -10.92
CA ALA A 155 8.34 -19.81 -11.20
C ALA A 155 7.10 -20.70 -11.40
N GLY A 156 5.90 -20.20 -11.13
CA GLY A 156 4.63 -20.93 -11.26
C GLY A 156 3.70 -20.22 -12.24
N GLY A 157 3.90 -20.43 -13.54
CA GLY A 157 3.13 -19.76 -14.58
C GLY A 157 1.63 -20.04 -14.55
N SER A 158 0.82 -18.98 -14.59
CA SER A 158 -0.31 -18.81 -15.51
C SER A 158 -0.84 -17.38 -15.42
N PRO A 159 -1.04 -16.67 -16.54
CA PRO A 159 -1.46 -15.27 -16.57
C PRO A 159 -2.98 -15.19 -16.60
N ALA A 160 -3.62 -15.26 -15.47
CA ALA A 160 -5.09 -15.19 -15.44
C ALA A 160 -5.69 -13.97 -14.71
N ILE A 161 -4.89 -13.01 -14.24
CA ILE A 161 -5.42 -11.84 -13.51
C ILE A 161 -4.90 -10.49 -14.06
N ALA A 162 -4.19 -10.49 -15.18
CA ALA A 162 -3.74 -9.24 -15.82
C ALA A 162 -4.90 -8.45 -16.48
N GLU A 163 -6.06 -9.07 -16.68
CA GLU A 163 -7.14 -8.50 -17.49
C GLU A 163 -8.17 -7.67 -16.71
N THR A 164 -8.10 -7.67 -15.37
CA THR A 164 -9.07 -6.88 -14.57
C THR A 164 -8.51 -5.55 -14.06
N ALA A 165 -7.20 -5.33 -14.18
CA ALA A 165 -6.58 -4.06 -13.76
C ALA A 165 -6.54 -2.99 -14.86
N GLU A 166 -6.91 -3.31 -16.11
CA GLU A 166 -6.67 -2.47 -17.29
C GLU A 166 -7.94 -1.82 -17.86
N ARG A 167 -8.93 -1.54 -17.05
CA ARG A 167 -10.03 -0.66 -17.45
C ARG A 167 -10.06 0.63 -16.66
N LEU A 168 -8.96 1.39 -16.75
CA LEU A 168 -9.05 2.83 -16.57
C LEU A 168 -9.62 3.41 -17.87
N PRO A 169 -10.69 4.22 -17.85
CA PRO A 169 -11.16 4.92 -19.03
C PRO A 169 -10.07 5.88 -19.50
N GLU A 170 -9.69 5.75 -20.77
CA GLU A 170 -8.78 6.68 -21.43
C GLU A 170 -9.29 8.11 -21.27
N ARG A 171 -8.42 8.97 -20.83
CA ARG A 171 -8.65 10.40 -20.66
C ARG A 171 -8.94 11.03 -22.03
N PRO A 172 -10.08 11.69 -22.26
CA PRO A 172 -10.27 12.43 -23.50
C PRO A 172 -9.23 13.55 -23.58
N ALA A 173 -8.52 13.60 -24.71
CA ALA A 173 -7.51 14.61 -24.99
C ALA A 173 -8.12 16.02 -24.86
N SER A 174 -7.58 16.82 -23.95
CA SER A 174 -7.91 18.22 -23.78
C SER A 174 -7.58 18.95 -25.09
N ARG A 175 -8.61 19.37 -25.82
CA ARG A 175 -8.46 20.33 -26.89
C ARG A 175 -8.18 21.70 -26.29
N ARG A 176 -7.06 22.29 -26.70
CA ARG A 176 -6.75 23.72 -26.52
C ARG A 176 -7.67 24.58 -27.39
#